data_307c383a3c39323b625127c44b0db240
#
_entry.id   307c383a3c39323b625127c44b0db240
#
_cell.length_a   1.000
_cell.length_b   1.000
_cell.length_c   1.000
_cell.angle_alpha   90.00
_cell.angle_beta   90.00
_cell.angle_gamma   90.00
#
_symmetry.space_group_name_H-M   'P 1'
#
loop_
_entity.id
_entity.type
_entity.pdbx_description
1 polymer ?
#
loop_
_entity_poly.entity_id
_entity_poly.type
_entity_poly.pdbx_seq_one_letter_code
_entity_poly.pdbx_strand_id
1 'polypeptide(L)'
;MSEHRADIYYGNLYRREQDSTDVYPDKLTDRVCYGNVPCHQACFYKAELLKKETPFDLSYKIRADYEHFLRCVYRDGARTIHMPFTVSDYEGGGFSEDEINRKRSAYEHRLITKKYLGNKVYRYRLLMILTLQPSRELLAGSRTFSGLYHKLKAFIYRISGR
;
A
#
# COMPACT_ATOMS: atom_id res chain seq x y z
N MET A 1 -8.09 31.09 1.32
CA MET A 1 -8.26 29.96 2.25
C MET A 1 -8.76 28.73 1.49
N SER A 2 -7.88 27.92 0.88
CA SER A 2 -8.31 26.64 0.25
C SER A 2 -7.12 25.79 -0.25
N GLU A 3 -5.91 25.95 0.29
CA GLU A 3 -4.75 25.63 -0.52
C GLU A 3 -4.12 24.25 -0.35
N HIS A 4 -4.64 23.40 0.55
CA HIS A 4 -4.06 22.05 0.73
C HIS A 4 -5.13 20.95 0.87
N ARG A 5 -6.14 20.97 0.00
CA ARG A 5 -7.12 19.88 -0.03
C ARG A 5 -6.56 18.75 -0.90
N ALA A 6 -6.23 17.63 -0.27
CA ALA A 6 -6.04 16.37 -0.96
C ALA A 6 -7.39 15.71 -1.24
N ASP A 7 -7.39 14.79 -2.19
CA ASP A 7 -8.54 13.93 -2.48
C ASP A 7 -8.46 12.64 -1.68
N ILE A 8 -7.24 12.25 -1.25
CA ILE A 8 -6.96 11.12 -0.37
C ILE A 8 -5.94 11.55 0.69
N TYR A 9 -6.30 11.41 1.97
CA TYR A 9 -5.38 11.49 3.09
C TYR A 9 -5.07 10.07 3.56
N TYR A 10 -3.79 9.76 3.84
CA TYR A 10 -3.40 8.45 4.38
C TYR A 10 -2.42 8.63 5.53
N GLY A 11 -2.57 7.79 6.53
CA GLY A 11 -1.69 7.79 7.71
C GLY A 11 -1.03 6.45 7.92
N ASN A 12 -0.29 6.33 9.03
CA ASN A 12 0.37 5.09 9.41
C ASN A 12 -0.62 4.10 10.03
N LEU A 13 -0.30 2.81 9.98
CA LEU A 13 -1.12 1.71 10.50
C LEU A 13 -0.35 0.96 11.58
N TYR A 14 -0.92 0.86 12.79
CA TYR A 14 -0.39 -0.01 13.83
C TYR A 14 -0.92 -1.43 13.66
N ARG A 15 -0.03 -2.43 13.72
CA ARG A 15 -0.35 -3.86 13.64
C ARG A 15 -0.20 -4.52 15.00
N ARG A 16 -1.30 -4.89 15.63
CA ARG A 16 -1.30 -5.49 16.97
C ARG A 16 -0.54 -6.78 17.06
N GLU A 17 -0.78 -7.72 16.14
CA GLU A 17 -0.11 -9.03 16.15
C GLU A 17 1.41 -8.95 16.08
N GLN A 18 1.94 -7.91 15.44
CA GLN A 18 3.37 -7.73 15.19
C GLN A 18 3.99 -6.67 16.09
N ASP A 19 3.19 -6.00 16.93
CA ASP A 19 3.58 -4.85 17.74
C ASP A 19 4.44 -3.85 16.95
N SER A 20 3.96 -3.46 15.78
CA SER A 20 4.73 -2.65 14.84
C SER A 20 3.85 -1.68 14.07
N THR A 21 4.46 -0.57 13.65
CA THR A 21 3.76 0.44 12.83
C THR A 21 4.26 0.40 11.39
N ASP A 22 3.33 0.18 10.45
CA ASP A 22 3.57 0.43 9.04
C ASP A 22 3.62 1.94 8.80
N VAL A 23 4.82 2.45 8.55
CA VAL A 23 5.04 3.85 8.19
C VAL A 23 5.05 3.97 6.68
N TYR A 24 4.27 4.91 6.15
CA TYR A 24 4.22 5.20 4.73
C TYR A 24 5.06 6.45 4.39
N PRO A 25 5.60 6.54 3.16
CA PRO A 25 6.37 7.72 2.75
C PRO A 25 5.45 8.91 2.46
N ASP A 26 5.98 10.12 2.60
CA ASP A 26 5.25 11.36 2.30
C ASP A 26 4.85 11.48 0.84
N LYS A 27 5.63 10.84 -0.06
CA LYS A 27 5.37 10.82 -1.49
C LYS A 27 5.20 9.41 -2.03
N LEU A 28 4.05 9.14 -2.62
CA LEU A 28 3.76 7.86 -3.27
C LEU A 28 4.32 7.88 -4.70
N THR A 29 5.51 7.29 -4.87
CA THR A 29 6.11 7.07 -6.19
C THR A 29 5.54 5.81 -6.84
N ASP A 30 5.71 5.67 -8.18
CA ASP A 30 5.34 4.44 -8.90
C ASP A 30 5.94 3.18 -8.26
N ARG A 31 7.18 3.26 -7.76
CA ARG A 31 7.84 2.15 -7.08
C ARG A 31 7.13 1.77 -5.76
N VAL A 32 6.72 2.76 -4.99
CA VAL A 32 5.97 2.55 -3.75
C VAL A 32 4.63 1.91 -4.09
N CYS A 33 3.91 2.50 -5.05
CA CYS A 33 2.62 1.99 -5.50
C CYS A 33 2.71 0.58 -6.10
N TYR A 34 3.82 0.22 -6.76
CA TYR A 34 4.07 -1.14 -7.22
C TYR A 34 4.26 -2.12 -6.06
N GLY A 35 4.99 -1.74 -5.02
CA GLY A 35 5.20 -2.60 -3.84
C GLY A 35 3.92 -2.81 -3.06
N ASN A 36 3.36 -1.74 -2.58
CA ASN A 36 2.07 -1.69 -1.90
C ASN A 36 1.61 -0.23 -1.75
N VAL A 37 0.31 -0.02 -1.68
CA VAL A 37 -0.28 1.29 -1.34
C VAL A 37 -0.57 1.36 0.16
N PRO A 38 -0.86 2.55 0.72
CA PRO A 38 -1.37 2.64 2.08
C PRO A 38 -2.59 1.76 2.29
N CYS A 39 -2.65 1.10 3.45
CA CYS A 39 -3.79 0.25 3.81
C CYS A 39 -5.09 1.06 3.72
N HIS A 40 -6.12 0.48 3.12
CA HIS A 40 -7.42 1.13 2.96
C HIS A 40 -7.99 1.63 4.30
N GLN A 41 -7.77 0.90 5.38
CA GLN A 41 -8.19 1.29 6.73
C GLN A 41 -7.44 2.51 7.27
N ALA A 42 -6.29 2.86 6.70
CA ALA A 42 -5.53 4.05 7.05
C ALA A 42 -5.70 5.18 6.02
N CYS A 43 -6.74 5.14 5.18
CA CYS A 43 -7.03 6.12 4.15
C CYS A 43 -8.37 6.80 4.35
N PHE A 44 -8.41 8.11 4.15
CA PHE A 44 -9.61 8.93 4.11
C PHE A 44 -9.79 9.46 2.69
N TYR A 45 -10.88 9.10 2.05
CA TYR A 45 -11.20 9.47 0.68
C TYR A 45 -12.21 10.60 0.65
N LYS A 46 -12.02 11.51 -0.27
CA LYS A 46 -13.05 12.47 -0.64
C LYS A 46 -14.28 11.71 -1.17
N ALA A 47 -15.47 12.10 -0.70
CA ALA A 47 -16.71 11.36 -0.98
C ALA A 47 -16.97 11.15 -2.48
N GLU A 48 -16.57 12.08 -3.33
CA GLU A 48 -16.73 11.98 -4.79
C GLU A 48 -15.98 10.82 -5.42
N LEU A 49 -14.89 10.36 -4.80
CA LEU A 49 -14.14 9.18 -5.27
C LEU A 49 -14.89 7.87 -4.97
N LEU A 50 -15.77 7.88 -3.96
CA LEU A 50 -16.56 6.73 -3.53
C LEU A 50 -18.02 6.74 -4.05
N LYS A 51 -18.50 7.89 -4.57
CA LYS A 51 -19.88 8.02 -5.07
C LYS A 51 -20.09 7.54 -6.51
N LYS A 52 -19.06 7.00 -7.17
CA LYS A 52 -19.18 6.41 -8.51
C LYS A 52 -20.04 5.14 -8.43
N GLU A 53 -20.75 4.80 -9.51
CA GLU A 53 -21.63 3.62 -9.58
C GLU A 53 -20.92 2.31 -9.15
N THR A 54 -19.63 2.20 -9.44
CA THR A 54 -18.80 1.08 -9.03
C THR A 54 -17.49 1.60 -8.40
N PRO A 55 -17.52 2.01 -7.12
CA PRO A 55 -16.30 2.50 -6.46
C PRO A 55 -15.21 1.41 -6.36
N PHE A 56 -15.60 0.15 -6.25
CA PHE A 56 -14.70 -1.00 -6.25
C PHE A 56 -15.00 -1.92 -7.44
N ASP A 57 -13.95 -2.34 -8.15
CA ASP A 57 -14.04 -3.35 -9.19
C ASP A 57 -14.11 -4.75 -8.55
N LEU A 58 -15.33 -5.29 -8.46
CA LEU A 58 -15.62 -6.57 -7.80
C LEU A 58 -15.11 -7.81 -8.57
N SER A 59 -14.51 -7.64 -9.76
CA SER A 59 -13.78 -8.70 -10.45
C SER A 59 -12.50 -9.08 -9.70
N TYR A 60 -11.91 -8.14 -8.95
CA TYR A 60 -10.82 -8.37 -8.01
C TYR A 60 -11.39 -8.78 -6.64
N LYS A 61 -11.17 -10.03 -6.25
CA LYS A 61 -11.74 -10.59 -5.01
C LYS A 61 -10.94 -10.25 -3.75
N ILE A 62 -9.61 -10.04 -3.92
CA ILE A 62 -8.69 -9.79 -2.81
C ILE A 62 -8.18 -8.36 -2.81
N ARG A 63 -7.93 -7.78 -3.99
CA ARG A 63 -7.25 -6.50 -4.15
C ARG A 63 -8.11 -5.40 -4.78
N ALA A 64 -9.41 -5.45 -4.53
CA ALA A 64 -10.31 -4.40 -5.01
C ALA A 64 -9.99 -3.01 -4.41
N ASP A 65 -9.57 -2.97 -3.16
CA ASP A 65 -9.10 -1.76 -2.46
C ASP A 65 -7.81 -1.20 -3.07
N TYR A 66 -6.87 -2.08 -3.38
CA TYR A 66 -5.63 -1.73 -4.06
C TYR A 66 -5.88 -1.17 -5.47
N GLU A 67 -6.77 -1.83 -6.23
CA GLU A 67 -7.20 -1.34 -7.55
C GLU A 67 -7.86 0.02 -7.45
N HIS A 68 -8.78 0.19 -6.51
CA HIS A 68 -9.47 1.46 -6.27
C HIS A 68 -8.48 2.59 -6.00
N PHE A 69 -7.50 2.38 -5.11
CA PHE A 69 -6.48 3.37 -4.80
C PHE A 69 -5.68 3.77 -6.05
N LEU A 70 -5.16 2.79 -6.80
CA LEU A 70 -4.39 3.08 -8.03
C LEU A 70 -5.24 3.76 -9.10
N ARG A 71 -6.50 3.40 -9.23
CA ARG A 71 -7.43 4.05 -10.13
C ARG A 71 -7.62 5.52 -9.77
N CYS A 72 -7.86 5.82 -8.50
CA CYS A 72 -7.99 7.20 -8.04
C CYS A 72 -6.75 8.02 -8.37
N VAL A 73 -5.55 7.48 -8.11
CA VAL A 73 -4.29 8.21 -8.34
C VAL A 73 -3.94 8.31 -9.83
N TYR A 74 -3.96 7.20 -10.57
CA TYR A 74 -3.41 7.14 -11.94
C TYR A 74 -4.41 7.49 -13.03
N ARG A 75 -5.69 7.21 -12.83
CA ARG A 75 -6.73 7.51 -13.80
C ARG A 75 -7.47 8.80 -13.48
N ASP A 76 -7.82 8.98 -12.20
CA ASP A 76 -8.68 10.10 -11.79
C ASP A 76 -7.86 11.32 -11.34
N GLY A 77 -6.51 11.19 -11.24
CA GLY A 77 -5.60 12.28 -10.90
C GLY A 77 -5.72 12.76 -9.45
N ALA A 78 -6.19 11.89 -8.55
CA ALA A 78 -6.39 12.22 -7.14
C ALA A 78 -5.07 12.63 -6.46
N ARG A 79 -5.08 13.76 -5.76
CA ARG A 79 -3.96 14.23 -4.95
C ARG A 79 -3.95 13.52 -3.61
N THR A 80 -2.77 13.06 -3.20
CA THR A 80 -2.58 12.34 -1.94
C THR A 80 -1.74 13.16 -0.96
N ILE A 81 -2.08 13.13 0.32
CA ILE A 81 -1.29 13.73 1.41
C ILE A 81 -1.09 12.70 2.50
N HIS A 82 0.17 12.55 2.94
CA HIS A 82 0.52 11.73 4.10
C HIS A 82 0.28 12.48 5.40
N MET A 83 -0.33 11.80 6.36
CA MET A 83 -0.44 12.22 7.75
C MET A 83 0.60 11.44 8.56
N PRO A 84 1.67 12.08 9.11
CA PRO A 84 2.81 11.38 9.69
C PRO A 84 2.53 10.84 11.10
N PHE A 85 1.33 10.30 11.31
CA PHE A 85 0.90 9.70 12.57
C PHE A 85 0.04 8.45 12.30
N THR A 86 -0.10 7.60 13.31
CA THR A 86 -0.94 6.42 13.25
C THR A 86 -2.41 6.79 13.30
N VAL A 87 -3.17 6.38 12.31
CA VAL A 87 -4.61 6.69 12.16
C VAL A 87 -5.49 5.47 12.30
N SER A 88 -4.92 4.28 12.25
CA SER A 88 -5.67 3.03 12.34
C SER A 88 -4.87 1.98 13.09
N ASP A 89 -5.60 1.14 13.79
CA ASP A 89 -5.12 -0.01 14.55
C ASP A 89 -5.70 -1.28 13.91
N TYR A 90 -4.83 -2.17 13.44
CA TYR A 90 -5.16 -3.37 12.72
C TYR A 90 -4.88 -4.60 13.56
N GLU A 91 -5.92 -5.37 13.85
CA GLU A 91 -5.84 -6.56 14.72
C GLU A 91 -5.12 -7.73 14.04
N GLY A 92 -5.22 -7.88 12.73
CA GLY A 92 -4.68 -9.01 11.97
C GLY A 92 -5.77 -10.00 11.52
N GLY A 93 -5.38 -11.11 10.90
CA GLY A 93 -6.31 -12.19 10.50
C GLY A 93 -7.25 -11.84 9.34
N GLY A 94 -6.90 -10.86 8.52
CA GLY A 94 -7.71 -10.44 7.38
C GLY A 94 -7.80 -11.52 6.29
N PHE A 95 -8.88 -11.48 5.51
CA PHE A 95 -9.18 -12.42 4.41
C PHE A 95 -8.03 -12.57 3.39
N SER A 96 -7.23 -11.52 3.19
CA SER A 96 -6.08 -11.53 2.27
C SER A 96 -4.87 -12.33 2.79
N GLU A 97 -4.85 -12.67 4.07
CA GLU A 97 -3.71 -13.35 4.73
C GLU A 97 -3.79 -14.88 4.62
N ASP A 98 -4.96 -15.44 4.27
CA ASP A 98 -5.16 -16.85 4.03
C ASP A 98 -4.28 -17.36 2.87
N GLU A 99 -3.71 -18.55 3.02
CA GLU A 99 -2.78 -19.15 2.04
C GLU A 99 -3.41 -19.33 0.66
N ILE A 100 -4.67 -19.72 0.59
CA ILE A 100 -5.42 -19.88 -0.67
C ILE A 100 -5.53 -18.51 -1.36
N ASN A 101 -5.77 -17.46 -0.59
CA ASN A 101 -5.94 -16.10 -1.09
C ASN A 101 -4.63 -15.45 -1.52
N ARG A 102 -3.47 -15.89 -1.00
CA ARG A 102 -2.15 -15.34 -1.38
C ARG A 102 -1.84 -15.52 -2.87
N LYS A 103 -2.12 -16.69 -3.44
CA LYS A 103 -1.89 -16.95 -4.88
C LYS A 103 -2.77 -16.05 -5.74
N ARG A 104 -4.04 -15.90 -5.36
CA ARG A 104 -4.97 -15.02 -6.04
C ARG A 104 -4.57 -13.55 -5.88
N SER A 105 -4.21 -13.13 -4.69
CA SER A 105 -3.69 -11.80 -4.39
C SER A 105 -2.49 -11.44 -5.27
N ALA A 106 -1.52 -12.36 -5.40
CA ALA A 106 -0.35 -12.17 -6.28
C ALA A 106 -0.72 -12.09 -7.77
N TYR A 107 -1.72 -12.83 -8.21
CA TYR A 107 -2.24 -12.75 -9.57
C TYR A 107 -2.93 -11.40 -9.83
N GLU A 108 -3.85 -11.00 -8.95
CA GLU A 108 -4.57 -9.73 -9.05
C GLU A 108 -3.60 -8.54 -8.99
N HIS A 109 -2.59 -8.58 -8.12
CA HIS A 109 -1.54 -7.57 -8.05
C HIS A 109 -0.82 -7.39 -9.40
N ARG A 110 -0.48 -8.48 -10.08
CA ARG A 110 0.17 -8.40 -11.42
C ARG A 110 -0.73 -7.75 -12.46
N LEU A 111 -2.01 -8.08 -12.46
CA LEU A 111 -2.98 -7.50 -13.41
C LEU A 111 -3.14 -6.00 -13.14
N ILE A 112 -3.36 -5.61 -11.88
CA ILE A 112 -3.60 -4.24 -11.48
C ILE A 112 -2.37 -3.37 -11.74
N THR A 113 -1.17 -3.82 -11.31
CA THR A 113 0.06 -3.07 -11.53
C THR A 113 0.36 -2.91 -13.02
N LYS A 114 0.13 -3.94 -13.83
CA LYS A 114 0.29 -3.85 -15.29
C LYS A 114 -0.68 -2.85 -15.91
N LYS A 115 -1.93 -2.82 -15.44
CA LYS A 115 -2.99 -1.89 -15.89
C LYS A 115 -2.60 -0.43 -15.68
N TYR A 116 -2.06 -0.07 -14.49
CA TYR A 116 -1.78 1.32 -14.13
C TYR A 116 -0.34 1.77 -14.36
N LEU A 117 0.65 0.89 -14.21
CA LEU A 117 2.07 1.21 -14.33
C LEU A 117 2.69 0.76 -15.67
N GLY A 118 1.95 0.02 -16.49
CA GLY A 118 2.38 -0.40 -17.81
C GLY A 118 3.68 -1.20 -17.77
N ASN A 119 4.63 -0.87 -18.65
CA ASN A 119 5.90 -1.59 -18.77
C ASN A 119 6.89 -1.30 -17.62
N LYS A 120 6.65 -0.26 -16.81
CA LYS A 120 7.48 0.04 -15.63
C LYS A 120 7.51 -1.13 -14.62
N VAL A 121 6.47 -1.99 -14.61
CA VAL A 121 6.38 -3.15 -13.72
C VAL A 121 7.56 -4.10 -13.85
N TYR A 122 8.12 -4.29 -15.05
CA TYR A 122 9.28 -5.17 -15.26
C TYR A 122 10.52 -4.66 -14.55
N ARG A 123 10.77 -3.33 -14.62
CA ARG A 123 11.87 -2.67 -13.92
C ARG A 123 11.70 -2.78 -12.42
N TYR A 124 10.50 -2.52 -11.89
CA TYR A 124 10.26 -2.61 -10.45
C TYR A 124 10.36 -4.04 -9.94
N ARG A 125 9.86 -5.02 -10.71
CA ARG A 125 10.02 -6.45 -10.39
C ARG A 125 11.50 -6.84 -10.32
N LEU A 126 12.31 -6.43 -11.31
CA LEU A 126 13.74 -6.68 -11.28
C LEU A 126 14.42 -6.05 -10.06
N LEU A 127 14.11 -4.79 -9.77
CA LEU A 127 14.63 -4.11 -8.58
C LEU A 127 14.25 -4.83 -7.29
N MET A 128 13.03 -5.33 -7.17
CA MET A 128 12.58 -6.09 -6.00
C MET A 128 13.38 -7.39 -5.83
N ILE A 129 13.64 -8.11 -6.92
CA ILE A 129 14.46 -9.32 -6.90
C ILE A 129 15.91 -8.99 -6.49
N LEU A 130 16.52 -7.96 -7.10
CA LEU A 130 17.90 -7.55 -6.82
C LEU A 130 18.09 -7.01 -5.39
N THR A 131 17.06 -6.40 -4.81
CA THR A 131 17.11 -5.89 -3.43
C THR A 131 16.75 -6.95 -2.39
N LEU A 132 16.65 -8.22 -2.76
CA LEU A 132 16.30 -9.34 -1.88
C LEU A 132 15.00 -9.09 -1.09
N GLN A 133 14.06 -8.36 -1.67
CA GLN A 133 12.81 -8.04 -0.99
C GLN A 133 12.02 -9.29 -0.54
N PRO A 134 11.97 -10.40 -1.31
CA PRO A 134 11.31 -11.63 -0.85
C PRO A 134 11.89 -12.19 0.45
N SER A 135 13.23 -12.13 0.62
CA SER A 135 13.86 -12.58 1.87
C SER A 135 13.59 -11.60 3.05
N ARG A 136 13.45 -10.31 2.76
CA ARG A 136 13.06 -9.30 3.77
C ARG A 136 11.62 -9.49 4.24
N GLU A 137 10.71 -9.84 3.34
CA GLU A 137 9.31 -10.14 3.67
C GLU A 137 9.20 -11.42 4.50
N LEU A 138 10.03 -12.43 4.21
CA LEU A 138 10.13 -13.64 5.02
C LEU A 138 10.62 -13.32 6.44
N LEU A 139 11.60 -12.43 6.59
CA LEU A 139 12.12 -11.96 7.88
C LEU A 139 11.09 -11.09 8.61
N ALA A 140 10.32 -10.27 7.89
CA ALA A 140 9.26 -9.45 8.48
C ALA A 140 8.09 -10.28 9.02
N GLY A 141 7.79 -11.44 8.42
CA GLY A 141 6.80 -12.39 8.91
C GLY A 141 7.25 -13.20 10.12
N SER A 142 8.52 -13.14 10.51
CA SER A 142 9.05 -13.79 11.70
C SER A 142 8.82 -12.91 12.94
N ARG A 143 8.16 -13.44 13.97
CA ARG A 143 7.94 -12.74 15.26
C ARG A 143 9.22 -12.11 15.85
N THR A 144 10.37 -12.75 15.64
CA THR A 144 11.66 -12.33 16.21
C THR A 144 12.29 -11.15 15.46
N PHE A 145 12.05 -11.01 14.15
CA PHE A 145 12.71 -10.02 13.30
C PHE A 145 11.79 -8.89 12.80
N SER A 146 10.48 -9.02 12.98
CA SER A 146 9.51 -8.07 12.44
C SER A 146 9.72 -6.65 12.99
N GLY A 147 9.92 -6.51 14.30
CA GLY A 147 10.15 -5.21 14.93
C GLY A 147 11.41 -4.48 14.42
N LEU A 148 12.50 -5.21 14.17
CA LEU A 148 13.73 -4.63 13.61
C LEU A 148 13.53 -4.22 12.14
N TYR A 149 12.85 -5.06 11.36
CA TYR A 149 12.52 -4.78 9.96
C TYR A 149 11.68 -3.51 9.82
N HIS A 150 10.62 -3.36 10.62
CA HIS A 150 9.75 -2.19 10.56
C HIS A 150 10.47 -0.90 10.99
N LYS A 151 11.34 -0.97 12.01
CA LYS A 151 12.19 0.16 12.41
C LYS A 151 13.16 0.57 11.29
N LEU A 152 13.80 -0.39 10.63
CA LEU A 152 14.70 -0.13 9.51
C LEU A 152 13.96 0.45 8.30
N LYS A 153 12.78 -0.07 7.98
CA LYS A 153 11.89 0.43 6.92
C LYS A 153 11.49 1.89 7.18
N ALA A 154 11.05 2.21 8.40
CA ALA A 154 10.69 3.56 8.81
C ALA A 154 11.89 4.53 8.71
N PHE A 155 13.08 4.09 9.13
CA PHE A 155 14.31 4.88 9.01
C PHE A 155 14.68 5.18 7.55
N ILE A 156 14.59 4.17 6.67
CA ILE A 156 14.86 4.34 5.23
C ILE A 156 13.87 5.32 4.60
N TYR A 157 12.58 5.25 4.92
CA TYR A 157 11.58 6.19 4.40
C TYR A 157 11.82 7.62 4.89
N ARG A 158 12.26 7.79 6.15
CA ARG A 158 12.59 9.09 6.72
C ARG A 158 13.79 9.77 6.03
N ILE A 159 14.75 8.98 5.55
CA ILE A 159 15.92 9.49 4.81
C ILE A 159 15.58 9.72 3.32
N SER A 160 14.78 8.85 2.71
CA SER A 160 14.43 8.92 1.28
C SER A 160 13.36 9.96 0.95
N GLY A 161 12.69 10.51 1.94
CA GLY A 161 11.64 11.53 1.79
C GLY A 161 12.12 12.97 1.95
N ARG A 162 13.44 13.20 2.03
CA ARG A 162 14.04 14.53 2.00
C ARG A 162 14.52 14.94 0.63
#